data_4448840169bd05766b88b583a2df0141
#
_entry.id   4448840169bd05766b88b583a2df0141
#
_cell.length_a   1.000
_cell.length_b   1.000
_cell.length_c   1.000
_cell.angle_alpha   90.00
_cell.angle_beta   90.00
_cell.angle_gamma   90.00
#
_symmetry.space_group_name_H-M   'P 1'
#
loop_
_entity.id
_entity.type
_entity.pdbx_description
1 polymer ?
#
loop_
_entity_poly.entity_id
_entity_poly.type
_entity_poly.pdbx_seq_one_letter_code
_entity_poly.pdbx_strand_id
1 'polypeptide(L)'
;MNHKKYIIISGLNLRDNNRGTAALGYGAISFLQQRENLKEGTILLNIRCYKNFLKSCNQKCKEKILSVNSITWHRKTIGIFIIEWWLLRKLGILLPWSQTAKLLKSVEYVAAINGGDGFSDIYGTDTFHSRLLETWIALKMNIPVIQLPQTLGPFQLQRNYDEARYILSHSKTVYVRDDKFTPELKKMGIKNELTKDLSAYMQPEPWNIDIKPNSVGINVSGLAYSNGFRTLAGQFDAYPELIDRLICHFRDKGHTIYLIPHSYNYEIPEPNNDDMVACKAAYDKLKDKSNVIFVDKDLISPQVKYVISKMSFFIGTRMHANFASIYSGVPLFGLAYSYKFEGAFNANGLDGKNQTAMIIGIKEKDINGIIEKVEKTYQKYSFGNL
;
A
#
# COMPACT_ATOMS: atom_id res chain seq x y z
N MET A 1 -23.39 -31.24 2.99
CA MET A 1 -22.47 -30.27 3.63
C MET A 1 -22.15 -29.22 2.59
N ASN A 2 -22.59 -27.96 2.78
CA ASN A 2 -22.20 -26.86 1.89
C ASN A 2 -20.70 -26.59 2.08
N HIS A 3 -19.89 -27.00 1.10
CA HIS A 3 -18.47 -26.66 1.10
C HIS A 3 -18.33 -25.14 1.05
N LYS A 4 -17.77 -24.54 2.08
CA LYS A 4 -17.37 -23.14 2.09
C LYS A 4 -16.31 -22.96 1.01
N LYS A 5 -16.62 -22.12 -0.01
CA LYS A 5 -15.79 -21.99 -1.24
C LYS A 5 -15.01 -20.69 -1.32
N TYR A 6 -15.30 -19.74 -0.42
CA TYR A 6 -14.84 -18.37 -0.58
C TYR A 6 -14.16 -17.86 0.69
N ILE A 7 -13.11 -17.07 0.48
CA ILE A 7 -12.55 -16.21 1.49
C ILE A 7 -12.81 -14.77 1.06
N ILE A 8 -13.29 -13.94 1.96
CA ILE A 8 -13.40 -12.50 1.68
C ILE A 8 -12.09 -11.85 2.06
N ILE A 9 -11.56 -11.04 1.14
CA ILE A 9 -10.48 -10.10 1.43
C ILE A 9 -11.03 -8.69 1.29
N SER A 10 -10.98 -7.91 2.36
CA SER A 10 -11.54 -6.55 2.39
C SER A 10 -10.47 -5.49 2.13
N GLY A 11 -10.89 -4.31 1.68
CA GLY A 11 -10.06 -3.10 1.66
C GLY A 11 -8.88 -3.07 0.69
N LEU A 12 -8.76 -4.02 -0.25
CA LEU A 12 -7.64 -4.11 -1.19
C LEU A 12 -8.10 -4.15 -2.65
N ASN A 13 -7.20 -3.75 -3.55
CA ASN A 13 -7.40 -3.85 -4.99
C ASN A 13 -6.04 -4.14 -5.67
N LEU A 14 -5.91 -5.28 -6.33
CA LEU A 14 -4.68 -5.67 -7.03
C LEU A 14 -4.32 -4.75 -8.22
N ARG A 15 -5.29 -4.04 -8.75
CA ARG A 15 -5.14 -3.04 -9.82
C ARG A 15 -5.35 -1.61 -9.30
N ASP A 16 -4.89 -1.34 -8.07
CA ASP A 16 -4.91 0.00 -7.52
C ASP A 16 -3.88 0.89 -8.25
N ASN A 17 -4.27 2.14 -8.51
CA ASN A 17 -3.37 3.11 -9.13
C ASN A 17 -2.15 3.39 -8.24
N ASN A 18 -2.31 3.31 -6.93
CA ASN A 18 -1.20 3.27 -5.99
C ASN A 18 -0.65 1.84 -5.91
N ARG A 19 0.49 1.58 -6.53
CA ARG A 19 1.15 0.27 -6.54
C ARG A 19 1.52 -0.20 -5.14
N GLY A 20 1.65 0.72 -4.17
CA GLY A 20 1.83 0.39 -2.77
C GLY A 20 0.60 -0.27 -2.15
N THR A 21 -0.59 0.28 -2.41
CA THR A 21 -1.85 -0.35 -1.97
C THR A 21 -2.05 -1.70 -2.67
N ALA A 22 -1.75 -1.78 -3.97
CA ALA A 22 -1.80 -3.05 -4.70
C ALA A 22 -0.81 -4.08 -4.13
N ALA A 23 0.39 -3.66 -3.72
CA ALA A 23 1.40 -4.54 -3.10
C ALA A 23 0.89 -5.24 -1.86
N LEU A 24 0.07 -4.56 -1.04
CA LEU A 24 -0.58 -5.18 0.11
C LEU A 24 -1.50 -6.33 -0.30
N GLY A 25 -2.20 -6.21 -1.44
CA GLY A 25 -3.07 -7.26 -1.98
C GLY A 25 -2.29 -8.50 -2.43
N TYR A 26 -1.25 -8.31 -3.22
CA TYR A 26 -0.37 -9.40 -3.65
C TYR A 26 0.32 -10.06 -2.45
N GLY A 27 0.82 -9.26 -1.52
CA GLY A 27 1.44 -9.76 -0.29
C GLY A 27 0.45 -10.48 0.62
N ALA A 28 -0.80 -10.04 0.69
CA ALA A 28 -1.84 -10.71 1.48
C ALA A 28 -2.10 -12.13 0.98
N ILE A 29 -2.10 -12.37 -0.33
CA ILE A 29 -2.25 -13.72 -0.90
C ILE A 29 -1.11 -14.62 -0.40
N SER A 30 0.13 -14.19 -0.58
CA SER A 30 1.31 -14.97 -0.16
C SER A 30 1.35 -15.16 1.37
N PHE A 31 0.97 -14.13 2.14
CA PHE A 31 0.87 -14.20 3.59
C PHE A 31 -0.16 -15.24 4.04
N LEU A 32 -1.35 -15.23 3.45
CA LEU A 32 -2.41 -16.20 3.77
C LEU A 32 -2.01 -17.62 3.39
N GLN A 33 -1.30 -17.81 2.27
CA GLN A 33 -0.74 -19.12 1.89
C GLN A 33 0.27 -19.64 2.92
N GLN A 34 1.15 -18.77 3.42
CA GLN A 34 2.19 -19.15 4.37
C GLN A 34 1.67 -19.34 5.80
N ARG A 35 0.70 -18.55 6.23
CA ARG A 35 0.30 -18.44 7.64
C ARG A 35 -1.08 -19.01 7.96
N GLU A 36 -2.00 -19.01 7.00
CA GLU A 36 -3.40 -19.40 7.20
C GLU A 36 -3.84 -20.53 6.27
N ASN A 37 -2.87 -21.26 5.68
CA ASN A 37 -3.11 -22.42 4.81
C ASN A 37 -4.10 -22.14 3.66
N LEU A 38 -4.03 -20.95 3.07
CA LEU A 38 -4.80 -20.63 1.87
C LEU A 38 -4.42 -21.61 0.75
N LYS A 39 -5.37 -22.46 0.35
CA LYS A 39 -5.14 -23.51 -0.64
C LYS A 39 -5.19 -22.97 -2.07
N GLU A 40 -4.42 -23.58 -2.95
CA GLU A 40 -4.54 -23.35 -4.39
C GLU A 40 -5.97 -23.62 -4.87
N GLY A 41 -6.39 -22.89 -5.88
CA GLY A 41 -7.76 -22.96 -6.41
C GLY A 41 -8.81 -22.25 -5.56
N THR A 42 -8.45 -21.68 -4.39
CA THR A 42 -9.38 -20.87 -3.59
C THR A 42 -9.77 -19.60 -4.33
N ILE A 43 -11.03 -19.20 -4.17
CA ILE A 43 -11.53 -17.93 -4.70
C ILE A 43 -11.50 -16.89 -3.57
N LEU A 44 -10.65 -15.87 -3.74
CA LEU A 44 -10.68 -14.69 -2.90
C LEU A 44 -11.69 -13.68 -3.45
N LEU A 45 -12.67 -13.35 -2.64
CA LEU A 45 -13.67 -12.35 -2.98
C LEU A 45 -13.30 -10.99 -2.40
N ASN A 46 -13.00 -10.04 -3.25
CA ASN A 46 -12.91 -8.65 -2.88
C ASN A 46 -14.28 -8.00 -3.05
N ILE A 47 -14.98 -7.81 -1.94
CA ILE A 47 -16.36 -7.33 -1.93
C ILE A 47 -16.40 -5.86 -1.58
N ARG A 48 -17.22 -5.10 -2.29
CA ARG A 48 -17.60 -3.75 -1.91
C ARG A 48 -19.10 -3.73 -1.62
N CYS A 49 -19.47 -3.51 -0.36
CA CYS A 49 -20.87 -3.41 0.06
C CYS A 49 -21.36 -1.97 0.01
N TYR A 50 -22.54 -1.76 -0.55
CA TYR A 50 -23.22 -0.46 -0.52
C TYR A 50 -24.46 -0.52 0.36
N LYS A 51 -24.62 0.45 1.22
CA LYS A 51 -25.81 0.60 2.07
C LYS A 51 -27.08 0.97 1.28
N ASN A 52 -26.94 1.46 0.05
CA ASN A 52 -28.06 1.98 -0.74
C ASN A 52 -28.24 1.14 -2.00
N PHE A 53 -29.11 0.15 -1.93
CA PHE A 53 -29.35 -0.83 -2.99
C PHE A 53 -29.86 -0.19 -4.30
N LEU A 54 -30.71 0.84 -4.24
CA LEU A 54 -31.28 1.46 -5.43
C LEU A 54 -30.25 2.20 -6.29
N LYS A 55 -29.18 2.72 -5.70
CA LYS A 55 -28.08 3.35 -6.44
C LYS A 55 -27.06 2.35 -6.96
N SER A 56 -26.88 1.20 -6.30
CA SER A 56 -25.87 0.20 -6.67
C SER A 56 -26.28 -0.68 -7.85
N CYS A 57 -27.56 -0.86 -8.09
CA CYS A 57 -28.06 -1.68 -9.21
C CYS A 57 -27.75 -1.09 -10.59
N ASN A 58 -27.54 0.22 -10.71
CA ASN A 58 -27.25 0.90 -11.97
C ASN A 58 -25.76 1.08 -12.30
N GLN A 59 -24.85 0.86 -11.35
CA GLN A 59 -23.43 0.81 -11.64
C GLN A 59 -23.04 -0.61 -12.03
N LYS A 60 -22.96 -0.89 -13.34
CA LYS A 60 -22.27 -2.08 -13.86
C LYS A 60 -20.82 -2.05 -13.38
N CYS A 61 -20.56 -2.60 -12.20
CA CYS A 61 -19.19 -2.86 -11.79
C CYS A 61 -18.63 -3.92 -12.74
N LYS A 62 -17.61 -3.55 -13.51
CA LYS A 62 -16.83 -4.51 -14.28
C LYS A 62 -16.24 -5.49 -13.27
N GLU A 63 -16.76 -6.71 -13.24
CA GLU A 63 -16.14 -7.80 -12.48
C GLU A 63 -14.75 -7.99 -13.06
N LYS A 64 -13.74 -7.94 -12.19
CA LYS A 64 -12.34 -8.20 -12.59
C LYS A 64 -11.93 -9.51 -11.93
N ILE A 65 -11.55 -10.47 -12.75
CA ILE A 65 -10.99 -11.74 -12.31
C ILE A 65 -9.50 -11.74 -12.66
N LEU A 66 -8.67 -12.01 -11.68
CA LEU A 66 -7.22 -12.09 -11.82
C LEU A 66 -6.77 -13.41 -11.19
N SER A 67 -5.76 -14.04 -11.77
CA SER A 67 -5.09 -15.19 -11.17
C SER A 67 -3.73 -14.75 -10.62
N VAL A 68 -3.46 -15.09 -9.36
CA VAL A 68 -2.20 -14.78 -8.67
C VAL A 68 -1.82 -15.99 -7.84
N ASN A 69 -0.63 -16.58 -8.06
CA ASN A 69 -0.12 -17.75 -7.33
C ASN A 69 -1.18 -18.88 -7.21
N SER A 70 -1.81 -19.25 -8.33
CA SER A 70 -2.89 -20.25 -8.39
C SER A 70 -4.14 -19.92 -7.55
N ILE A 71 -4.28 -18.67 -7.09
CA ILE A 71 -5.46 -18.15 -6.41
C ILE A 71 -6.26 -17.29 -7.37
N THR A 72 -7.57 -17.48 -7.39
CA THR A 72 -8.49 -16.62 -8.16
C THR A 72 -8.90 -15.43 -7.32
N TRP A 73 -8.45 -14.24 -7.72
CA TRP A 73 -8.93 -12.98 -7.17
C TRP A 73 -10.14 -12.50 -7.95
N HIS A 74 -11.29 -12.44 -7.29
CA HIS A 74 -12.53 -11.99 -7.92
C HIS A 74 -13.05 -10.73 -7.22
N ARG A 75 -12.95 -9.59 -7.89
CA ARG A 75 -13.55 -8.34 -7.41
C ARG A 75 -15.00 -8.25 -7.80
N LYS A 76 -15.87 -8.18 -6.79
CA LYS A 76 -17.32 -8.12 -6.98
C LYS A 76 -17.92 -7.00 -6.14
N THR A 77 -18.77 -6.20 -6.76
CA THR A 77 -19.60 -5.24 -6.03
C THR A 77 -20.96 -5.84 -5.79
N ILE A 78 -21.34 -5.94 -4.53
CA ILE A 78 -22.62 -6.45 -4.10
C ILE A 78 -23.25 -5.50 -3.09
N GLY A 79 -24.58 -5.42 -3.17
CA GLY A 79 -25.38 -4.61 -2.25
C GLY A 79 -26.02 -5.45 -1.16
N ILE A 80 -26.29 -4.85 -0.03
CA ILE A 80 -27.13 -5.39 1.03
C ILE A 80 -28.37 -4.50 1.17
N PHE A 81 -29.56 -5.10 1.31
CA PHE A 81 -30.78 -4.32 1.51
C PHE A 81 -30.73 -3.58 2.84
N ILE A 82 -31.28 -2.35 2.88
CA ILE A 82 -31.31 -1.54 4.09
C ILE A 82 -31.96 -2.28 5.27
N ILE A 83 -33.05 -3.02 5.00
CA ILE A 83 -33.76 -3.81 6.02
C ILE A 83 -32.87 -4.94 6.54
N GLU A 84 -32.18 -5.69 5.65
CA GLU A 84 -31.23 -6.73 6.06
C GLU A 84 -30.10 -6.13 6.90
N TRP A 85 -29.56 -4.98 6.49
CA TRP A 85 -28.52 -4.28 7.23
C TRP A 85 -29.00 -3.84 8.62
N TRP A 86 -30.21 -3.28 8.70
CA TRP A 86 -30.79 -2.87 9.97
C TRP A 86 -31.03 -4.05 10.92
N LEU A 87 -31.62 -5.15 10.42
CA LEU A 87 -31.85 -6.40 11.18
C LEU A 87 -30.53 -7.00 11.66
N LEU A 88 -29.54 -7.09 10.80
CA LEU A 88 -28.21 -7.61 11.15
C LEU A 88 -27.58 -6.76 12.25
N ARG A 89 -27.61 -5.44 12.09
CA ARG A 89 -26.98 -4.52 13.04
C ARG A 89 -27.66 -4.50 14.41
N LYS A 90 -28.99 -4.55 14.44
CA LYS A 90 -29.80 -4.43 15.67
C LYS A 90 -30.06 -5.76 16.34
N LEU A 91 -30.33 -6.80 15.58
CA LEU A 91 -30.80 -8.09 16.08
C LEU A 91 -29.82 -9.24 15.83
N GLY A 92 -28.74 -9.01 15.06
CA GLY A 92 -27.81 -10.07 14.66
C GLY A 92 -28.41 -11.07 13.65
N ILE A 93 -29.54 -10.74 13.03
CA ILE A 93 -30.26 -11.62 12.10
C ILE A 93 -29.95 -11.16 10.67
N LEU A 94 -29.38 -12.07 9.84
CA LEU A 94 -29.20 -11.85 8.41
C LEU A 94 -30.22 -12.68 7.61
N LEU A 95 -31.14 -12.00 6.97
CA LEU A 95 -32.07 -12.64 6.04
C LEU A 95 -31.35 -12.87 4.71
N PRO A 96 -31.54 -14.05 4.04
CA PRO A 96 -30.82 -14.38 2.81
C PRO A 96 -31.50 -13.80 1.57
N TRP A 97 -31.94 -12.56 1.62
CA TRP A 97 -32.67 -11.92 0.52
C TRP A 97 -31.70 -11.35 -0.52
N SER A 98 -30.65 -10.65 -0.09
CA SER A 98 -29.65 -10.11 -1.00
C SER A 98 -28.65 -11.17 -1.47
N GLN A 99 -27.99 -10.88 -2.61
CA GLN A 99 -26.89 -11.72 -3.09
C GLN A 99 -25.72 -11.75 -2.10
N THR A 100 -25.47 -10.64 -1.41
CA THR A 100 -24.45 -10.54 -0.35
C THR A 100 -24.74 -11.52 0.78
N ALA A 101 -25.99 -11.52 1.28
CA ALA A 101 -26.38 -12.40 2.37
C ALA A 101 -26.26 -13.89 1.99
N LYS A 102 -26.63 -14.23 0.75
CA LYS A 102 -26.46 -15.59 0.23
C LYS A 102 -25.00 -15.99 0.11
N LEU A 103 -24.16 -15.07 -0.39
CA LEU A 103 -22.73 -15.31 -0.56
C LEU A 103 -22.01 -15.50 0.78
N LEU A 104 -22.34 -14.68 1.80
CA LEU A 104 -21.73 -14.75 3.12
C LEU A 104 -21.92 -16.11 3.79
N LYS A 105 -23.00 -16.83 3.48
CA LYS A 105 -23.19 -18.21 3.98
C LYS A 105 -22.16 -19.22 3.45
N SER A 106 -21.50 -18.91 2.33
CA SER A 106 -20.49 -19.76 1.69
C SER A 106 -19.06 -19.32 2.02
N VAL A 107 -18.88 -18.33 2.90
CA VAL A 107 -17.57 -17.77 3.29
C VAL A 107 -16.98 -18.58 4.43
N GLU A 108 -15.71 -18.94 4.29
CA GLU A 108 -14.94 -19.64 5.32
C GLU A 108 -14.44 -18.68 6.39
N TYR A 109 -13.80 -17.58 5.97
CA TYR A 109 -13.38 -16.49 6.85
C TYR A 109 -13.23 -15.17 6.08
N VAL A 110 -13.09 -14.09 6.82
CA VAL A 110 -12.78 -12.76 6.28
C VAL A 110 -11.36 -12.36 6.67
N ALA A 111 -10.51 -12.11 5.69
CA ALA A 111 -9.20 -11.51 5.86
C ALA A 111 -9.34 -9.98 5.68
N ALA A 112 -9.22 -9.24 6.76
CA ALA A 112 -9.51 -7.81 6.80
C ALA A 112 -8.24 -6.96 6.85
N ILE A 113 -8.16 -5.99 5.93
CA ILE A 113 -7.16 -4.92 5.97
C ILE A 113 -7.78 -3.63 5.46
N ASN A 114 -7.42 -2.50 6.04
CA ASN A 114 -7.96 -1.20 5.71
C ASN A 114 -6.89 -0.29 5.05
N GLY A 115 -6.24 -0.80 3.98
CA GLY A 115 -5.25 -0.04 3.22
C GLY A 115 -3.93 0.22 3.96
N GLY A 116 -3.66 -0.54 5.03
CA GLY A 116 -2.41 -0.50 5.80
C GLY A 116 -2.41 0.42 7.02
N ASP A 117 -3.05 1.58 7.01
CA ASP A 117 -3.21 2.49 8.17
C ASP A 117 -4.63 2.99 8.36
N GLY A 118 -5.57 2.41 7.66
CA GLY A 118 -6.96 2.83 7.67
C GLY A 118 -7.83 2.21 8.75
N PHE A 119 -7.31 1.30 9.58
CA PHE A 119 -7.98 0.84 10.80
C PHE A 119 -7.79 1.88 11.91
N SER A 120 -8.32 3.06 11.67
CA SER A 120 -8.13 4.27 12.46
C SER A 120 -9.19 5.29 12.07
N ASP A 121 -9.50 6.24 12.93
CA ASP A 121 -10.43 7.33 12.64
C ASP A 121 -9.77 8.65 12.18
N ILE A 122 -8.46 8.61 11.86
CA ILE A 122 -7.73 9.78 11.34
C ILE A 122 -8.28 10.30 10.00
N TYR A 123 -8.96 9.43 9.23
CA TYR A 123 -9.63 9.78 7.97
C TYR A 123 -11.12 10.11 8.14
N GLY A 124 -11.57 10.29 9.37
CA GLY A 124 -12.94 10.56 9.75
C GLY A 124 -13.76 9.32 10.09
N THR A 125 -14.73 9.49 10.97
CA THR A 125 -15.56 8.42 11.53
C THR A 125 -16.34 7.65 10.45
N ASP A 126 -16.93 8.34 9.47
CA ASP A 126 -17.71 7.69 8.42
C ASP A 126 -16.83 6.80 7.53
N THR A 127 -15.60 7.25 7.26
CA THR A 127 -14.62 6.45 6.53
C THR A 127 -14.22 5.22 7.33
N PHE A 128 -13.95 5.36 8.63
CA PHE A 128 -13.66 4.26 9.54
C PHE A 128 -14.78 3.21 9.53
N HIS A 129 -16.02 3.61 9.80
CA HIS A 129 -17.17 2.69 9.80
C HIS A 129 -17.41 2.02 8.43
N SER A 130 -17.20 2.76 7.33
CA SER A 130 -17.40 2.18 5.99
C SER A 130 -16.38 1.09 5.67
N ARG A 131 -15.16 1.22 6.16
CA ARG A 131 -14.08 0.24 5.98
C ARG A 131 -14.27 -1.01 6.83
N LEU A 132 -15.03 -0.95 7.91
CA LEU A 132 -15.29 -2.06 8.82
C LEU A 132 -16.54 -2.87 8.47
N LEU A 133 -17.26 -2.49 7.42
CA LEU A 133 -18.58 -3.05 7.12
C LEU A 133 -18.55 -4.57 6.94
N GLU A 134 -17.64 -5.10 6.12
CA GLU A 134 -17.54 -6.53 5.83
C GLU A 134 -17.11 -7.31 7.08
N THR A 135 -16.17 -6.75 7.84
CA THR A 135 -15.71 -7.31 9.12
C THR A 135 -16.85 -7.40 10.13
N TRP A 136 -17.64 -6.32 10.23
CA TRP A 136 -18.77 -6.26 11.15
C TRP A 136 -19.86 -7.28 10.81
N ILE A 137 -20.20 -7.40 9.51
CA ILE A 137 -21.13 -8.41 9.02
C ILE A 137 -20.63 -9.81 9.38
N ALA A 138 -19.36 -10.09 9.12
CA ALA A 138 -18.76 -11.39 9.40
C ALA A 138 -18.88 -11.77 10.87
N LEU A 139 -18.49 -10.87 11.79
CA LEU A 139 -18.57 -11.10 13.23
C LEU A 139 -20.02 -11.36 13.70
N LYS A 140 -21.00 -10.61 13.17
CA LYS A 140 -22.42 -10.83 13.49
C LYS A 140 -22.97 -12.16 12.99
N MET A 141 -22.34 -12.72 11.97
CA MET A 141 -22.69 -14.03 11.42
C MET A 141 -21.85 -15.18 11.99
N ASN A 142 -21.01 -14.92 12.98
CA ASN A 142 -20.01 -15.88 13.53
C ASN A 142 -19.09 -16.45 12.44
N ILE A 143 -18.78 -15.66 11.41
CA ILE A 143 -17.75 -15.97 10.42
C ILE A 143 -16.41 -15.51 11.00
N PRO A 144 -15.38 -16.38 11.04
CA PRO A 144 -14.06 -16.01 11.56
C PRO A 144 -13.48 -14.80 10.81
N VAL A 145 -12.87 -13.88 11.57
CA VAL A 145 -12.18 -12.71 11.02
C VAL A 145 -10.71 -12.78 11.37
N ILE A 146 -9.86 -12.57 10.39
CA ILE A 146 -8.41 -12.44 10.54
C ILE A 146 -8.07 -11.00 10.20
N GLN A 147 -7.52 -10.24 11.16
CA GLN A 147 -6.97 -8.92 10.90
C GLN A 147 -5.58 -9.10 10.30
N LEU A 148 -5.42 -8.71 9.04
CA LEU A 148 -4.15 -8.80 8.33
C LEU A 148 -3.16 -7.73 8.83
N PRO A 149 -1.84 -7.92 8.63
CA PRO A 149 -0.81 -6.97 9.05
C PRO A 149 -1.08 -5.54 8.62
N GLN A 150 -1.40 -4.68 9.56
CA GLN A 150 -1.70 -3.26 9.37
C GLN A 150 -1.42 -2.47 10.65
N THR A 151 -1.41 -1.14 10.56
CA THR A 151 -1.36 -0.26 11.73
C THR A 151 -2.78 -0.13 12.32
N LEU A 152 -2.93 -0.42 13.62
CA LEU A 152 -4.22 -0.42 14.32
C LEU A 152 -4.34 0.79 15.25
N GLY A 153 -4.94 1.86 14.76
CA GLY A 153 -5.11 3.12 15.50
C GLY A 153 -4.31 4.28 14.85
N PRO A 154 -4.33 5.49 15.44
CA PRO A 154 -5.01 5.86 16.68
C PRO A 154 -6.54 5.98 16.54
N PHE A 155 -7.23 6.07 17.69
CA PHE A 155 -8.66 6.35 17.78
C PHE A 155 -8.87 7.62 18.61
N GLN A 156 -9.43 8.65 18.00
CA GLN A 156 -9.67 9.97 18.64
C GLN A 156 -10.97 9.99 19.42
N LEU A 157 -11.99 9.25 18.95
CA LEU A 157 -13.31 9.22 19.56
C LEU A 157 -13.49 7.91 20.35
N GLN A 158 -14.01 8.02 21.59
CA GLN A 158 -14.26 6.88 22.45
C GLN A 158 -15.14 5.81 21.79
N ARG A 159 -16.20 6.22 21.08
CA ARG A 159 -17.06 5.29 20.34
C ARG A 159 -16.33 4.47 19.28
N ASN A 160 -15.34 5.06 18.59
CA ASN A 160 -14.54 4.39 17.58
C ASN A 160 -13.53 3.45 18.23
N TYR A 161 -12.97 3.83 19.38
CA TYR A 161 -12.14 3.00 20.22
C TYR A 161 -12.91 1.75 20.70
N ASP A 162 -14.13 1.91 21.21
CA ASP A 162 -14.96 0.81 21.69
C ASP A 162 -15.36 -0.13 20.55
N GLU A 163 -15.67 0.40 19.37
CA GLU A 163 -15.95 -0.40 18.17
C GLU A 163 -14.70 -1.18 17.69
N ALA A 164 -13.54 -0.53 17.66
CA ALA A 164 -12.28 -1.17 17.34
C ALA A 164 -11.96 -2.30 18.33
N ARG A 165 -12.09 -2.04 19.63
CA ARG A 165 -11.91 -3.04 20.68
C ARG A 165 -12.84 -4.23 20.49
N TYR A 166 -14.14 -3.98 20.20
CA TYR A 166 -15.10 -5.05 19.94
C TYR A 166 -14.65 -5.93 18.78
N ILE A 167 -14.31 -5.31 17.62
CA ILE A 167 -13.88 -6.04 16.42
C ILE A 167 -12.62 -6.84 16.69
N LEU A 168 -11.60 -6.22 17.27
CA LEU A 168 -10.32 -6.89 17.52
C LEU A 168 -10.44 -8.03 18.52
N SER A 169 -11.24 -7.87 19.59
CA SER A 169 -11.46 -8.91 20.61
C SER A 169 -12.27 -10.10 20.07
N HIS A 170 -13.07 -9.93 19.03
CA HIS A 170 -13.85 -10.99 18.39
C HIS A 170 -13.19 -11.53 17.11
N SER A 171 -12.05 -10.99 16.71
CA SER A 171 -11.27 -11.53 15.58
C SER A 171 -10.55 -12.81 16.01
N LYS A 172 -10.48 -13.80 15.11
CA LYS A 172 -9.77 -15.08 15.33
C LYS A 172 -8.27 -14.84 15.55
N THR A 173 -7.70 -13.94 14.74
CA THR A 173 -6.28 -13.59 14.79
C THR A 173 -6.13 -12.10 14.46
N VAL A 174 -5.20 -11.43 15.14
CA VAL A 174 -4.86 -10.03 14.92
C VAL A 174 -3.38 -9.92 14.63
N TYR A 175 -3.03 -9.60 13.40
CA TYR A 175 -1.67 -9.29 12.99
C TYR A 175 -1.47 -7.78 12.93
N VAL A 176 -0.29 -7.31 13.35
CA VAL A 176 0.14 -5.91 13.25
C VAL A 176 1.46 -5.82 12.49
N ARG A 177 1.64 -4.76 11.69
CA ARG A 177 2.90 -4.54 10.95
C ARG A 177 3.90 -3.66 11.68
N ASP A 178 3.48 -3.00 12.74
CA ASP A 178 4.30 -2.14 13.58
C ASP A 178 3.82 -2.19 15.03
N ASP A 179 4.66 -1.77 15.95
CA ASP A 179 4.41 -1.77 17.39
C ASP A 179 3.88 -0.44 17.92
N LYS A 180 3.64 0.53 17.04
CA LYS A 180 3.32 1.92 17.38
C LYS A 180 2.14 2.05 18.36
N PHE A 181 1.11 1.22 18.19
CA PHE A 181 -0.08 1.22 19.04
C PHE A 181 -0.20 -0.04 19.92
N THR A 182 0.87 -0.80 20.10
CA THR A 182 0.91 -1.96 20.97
C THR A 182 0.47 -1.65 22.41
N PRO A 183 0.85 -0.50 23.04
CA PRO A 183 0.35 -0.15 24.37
C PRO A 183 -1.18 -0.02 24.42
N GLU A 184 -1.82 0.57 23.41
CA GLU A 184 -3.27 0.70 23.31
C GLU A 184 -3.93 -0.67 23.12
N LEU A 185 -3.39 -1.52 22.26
CA LEU A 185 -3.89 -2.88 22.06
C LEU A 185 -3.80 -3.69 23.36
N LYS A 186 -2.74 -3.54 24.13
CA LYS A 186 -2.58 -4.17 25.44
C LYS A 186 -3.63 -3.68 26.45
N LYS A 187 -3.91 -2.36 26.48
CA LYS A 187 -4.99 -1.79 27.31
C LYS A 187 -6.36 -2.33 26.91
N MET A 188 -6.59 -2.56 25.61
CA MET A 188 -7.80 -3.20 25.10
C MET A 188 -7.91 -4.68 25.44
N GLY A 189 -6.83 -5.31 25.93
CA GLY A 189 -6.74 -6.76 26.16
C GLY A 189 -6.59 -7.58 24.88
N ILE A 190 -6.09 -6.98 23.80
CA ILE A 190 -5.96 -7.62 22.48
C ILE A 190 -4.64 -8.37 22.38
N LYS A 191 -4.71 -9.66 22.15
CA LYS A 191 -3.55 -10.47 21.73
C LYS A 191 -3.29 -10.18 20.24
N ASN A 192 -2.06 -9.84 19.91
CA ASN A 192 -1.66 -9.58 18.55
C ASN A 192 -0.30 -10.20 18.24
N GLU A 193 -0.01 -10.40 16.97
CA GLU A 193 1.27 -10.89 16.47
C GLU A 193 1.89 -9.82 15.56
N LEU A 194 3.12 -9.39 15.91
CA LEU A 194 3.90 -8.47 15.08
C LEU A 194 4.50 -9.22 13.90
N THR A 195 4.26 -8.69 12.71
CA THR A 195 4.80 -9.23 11.46
C THR A 195 5.38 -8.10 10.60
N LYS A 196 5.91 -8.43 9.42
CA LYS A 196 6.30 -7.42 8.45
C LYS A 196 5.05 -6.83 7.76
N ASP A 197 5.23 -5.65 7.13
CA ASP A 197 4.23 -5.13 6.18
C ASP A 197 3.92 -6.17 5.09
N LEU A 198 2.66 -6.23 4.65
CA LEU A 198 2.26 -7.22 3.63
C LEU A 198 3.06 -7.12 2.33
N SER A 199 3.54 -5.94 1.95
CA SER A 199 4.38 -5.78 0.76
C SER A 199 5.70 -6.56 0.83
N ALA A 200 6.14 -6.97 2.05
CA ALA A 200 7.29 -7.86 2.22
C ALA A 200 7.06 -9.26 1.63
N TYR A 201 5.83 -9.73 1.68
CA TYR A 201 5.43 -11.06 1.19
C TYR A 201 5.13 -11.08 -0.31
N MET A 202 4.99 -9.91 -0.95
CA MET A 202 4.83 -9.82 -2.40
C MET A 202 6.11 -10.24 -3.12
N GLN A 203 6.02 -11.28 -3.94
CA GLN A 203 7.14 -11.70 -4.78
C GLN A 203 7.29 -10.79 -6.00
N PRO A 204 8.52 -10.44 -6.41
CA PRO A 204 8.74 -9.74 -7.66
C PRO A 204 8.35 -10.63 -8.85
N GLU A 205 7.69 -10.05 -9.86
CA GLU A 205 7.34 -10.73 -11.10
C GLU A 205 8.23 -10.20 -12.22
N PRO A 206 9.00 -11.06 -12.90
CA PRO A 206 9.86 -10.65 -14.01
C PRO A 206 9.10 -9.88 -15.08
N TRP A 207 9.72 -8.81 -15.54
CA TRP A 207 9.23 -8.03 -16.69
C TRP A 207 10.36 -7.85 -17.68
N ASN A 208 10.03 -7.90 -18.98
CA ASN A 208 11.01 -7.81 -20.06
C ASN A 208 11.54 -6.37 -20.20
N ILE A 209 12.57 -6.05 -19.42
CA ILE A 209 13.32 -4.80 -19.46
C ILE A 209 14.81 -5.11 -19.32
N ASP A 210 15.63 -4.56 -20.23
CA ASP A 210 17.08 -4.64 -20.13
C ASP A 210 17.58 -3.60 -19.12
N ILE A 211 17.85 -4.04 -17.89
CA ILE A 211 18.37 -3.18 -16.83
C ILE A 211 19.89 -3.23 -16.85
N LYS A 212 20.50 -2.09 -17.08
CA LYS A 212 21.96 -1.95 -17.15
C LYS A 212 22.59 -2.19 -15.77
N PRO A 213 23.80 -2.79 -15.73
CA PRO A 213 24.57 -2.85 -14.49
C PRO A 213 24.80 -1.44 -13.92
N ASN A 214 25.06 -1.37 -12.62
CA ASN A 214 25.36 -0.09 -11.93
C ASN A 214 24.28 0.98 -12.09
N SER A 215 23.02 0.56 -12.00
CA SER A 215 21.85 1.43 -12.18
C SER A 215 21.37 2.02 -10.87
N VAL A 216 20.96 3.29 -10.90
CA VAL A 216 20.29 3.98 -9.81
C VAL A 216 18.83 4.21 -10.14
N GLY A 217 17.93 3.70 -9.32
CA GLY A 217 16.49 3.95 -9.45
C GLY A 217 16.07 5.19 -8.68
N ILE A 218 15.27 6.05 -9.28
CA ILE A 218 14.69 7.24 -8.63
C ILE A 218 13.16 7.17 -8.79
N ASN A 219 12.46 7.09 -7.66
CA ASN A 219 11.00 7.26 -7.66
C ASN A 219 10.65 8.74 -7.51
N VAL A 220 10.17 9.35 -8.58
CA VAL A 220 9.70 10.74 -8.60
C VAL A 220 8.23 10.76 -8.20
N SER A 221 7.92 11.40 -7.06
CA SER A 221 6.53 11.48 -6.58
C SER A 221 5.77 12.62 -7.24
N GLY A 222 4.66 12.28 -7.90
CA GLY A 222 3.74 13.27 -8.48
C GLY A 222 3.17 14.24 -7.45
N LEU A 223 2.93 13.77 -6.23
CA LEU A 223 2.48 14.59 -5.12
C LEU A 223 3.46 15.74 -4.80
N ALA A 224 4.75 15.43 -4.72
CA ALA A 224 5.78 16.42 -4.39
C ALA A 224 6.18 17.24 -5.63
N TYR A 225 6.23 16.62 -6.80
CA TYR A 225 6.65 17.30 -8.04
C TYR A 225 5.64 18.34 -8.51
N SER A 226 4.34 18.05 -8.42
CA SER A 226 3.28 19.00 -8.77
C SER A 226 3.12 20.13 -7.76
N ASN A 227 3.52 19.87 -6.50
CA ASN A 227 3.37 20.80 -5.37
C ASN A 227 1.93 21.32 -5.15
N GLY A 228 0.92 20.60 -5.66
CA GLY A 228 -0.50 21.00 -5.64
C GLY A 228 -1.43 20.02 -4.92
N PHE A 229 -0.91 19.03 -4.18
CA PHE A 229 -1.73 17.97 -3.63
C PHE A 229 -2.34 18.31 -2.27
N ARG A 230 -3.66 18.57 -2.22
CA ARG A 230 -4.48 18.72 -1.00
C ARG A 230 -3.82 19.66 0.04
N THR A 231 -3.75 19.23 1.29
CA THR A 231 -3.15 19.97 2.42
C THR A 231 -1.63 20.11 2.35
N LEU A 232 -0.97 19.40 1.42
CA LEU A 232 0.47 19.47 1.21
C LEU A 232 0.87 20.43 0.07
N ALA A 233 -0.10 21.11 -0.53
CA ALA A 233 0.16 22.10 -1.59
C ALA A 233 1.10 23.22 -1.07
N GLY A 234 2.08 23.63 -1.90
CA GLY A 234 3.06 24.65 -1.55
C GLY A 234 4.17 24.22 -0.60
N GLN A 235 4.29 22.90 -0.31
CA GLN A 235 5.31 22.40 0.62
C GLN A 235 6.59 21.86 -0.06
N PHE A 236 6.64 21.83 -1.40
CA PHE A 236 7.69 21.12 -2.14
C PHE A 236 8.35 21.99 -3.22
N ASP A 237 8.49 23.28 -2.98
CA ASP A 237 8.94 24.25 -4.02
C ASP A 237 10.25 23.83 -4.71
N ALA A 238 11.23 23.34 -3.96
CA ALA A 238 12.53 22.95 -4.48
C ALA A 238 12.66 21.45 -4.81
N TYR A 239 11.56 20.66 -4.70
CA TYR A 239 11.62 19.22 -5.00
C TYR A 239 11.92 18.91 -6.48
N PRO A 240 11.33 19.59 -7.47
CA PRO A 240 11.71 19.38 -8.88
C PRO A 240 13.19 19.62 -9.15
N GLU A 241 13.77 20.67 -8.56
CA GLU A 241 15.20 20.97 -8.69
C GLU A 241 16.08 19.92 -8.00
N LEU A 242 15.67 19.42 -6.81
CA LEU A 242 16.36 18.32 -6.13
C LEU A 242 16.42 17.07 -7.03
N ILE A 243 15.30 16.71 -7.67
CA ILE A 243 15.25 15.55 -8.59
C ILE A 243 16.19 15.74 -9.77
N ASP A 244 16.16 16.90 -10.43
CA ASP A 244 17.04 17.20 -11.56
C ASP A 244 18.52 17.05 -11.15
N ARG A 245 18.90 17.59 -9.99
CA ARG A 245 20.27 17.53 -9.50
C ARG A 245 20.70 16.14 -9.06
N LEU A 246 19.80 15.33 -8.49
CA LEU A 246 20.08 13.92 -8.18
C LEU A 246 20.28 13.09 -9.46
N ILE A 247 19.48 13.32 -10.50
CA ILE A 247 19.66 12.66 -11.80
C ILE A 247 21.04 13.00 -12.37
N CYS A 248 21.38 14.29 -12.45
CA CYS A 248 22.68 14.74 -12.96
C CYS A 248 23.84 14.19 -12.12
N HIS A 249 23.74 14.25 -10.79
CA HIS A 249 24.78 13.79 -9.87
C HIS A 249 25.20 12.33 -10.11
N PHE A 250 24.23 11.42 -10.23
CA PHE A 250 24.54 9.99 -10.44
C PHE A 250 24.87 9.68 -11.90
N ARG A 251 24.23 10.34 -12.87
CA ARG A 251 24.55 10.20 -14.30
C ARG A 251 26.01 10.61 -14.56
N ASP A 252 26.44 11.75 -14.03
CA ASP A 252 27.79 12.30 -14.25
C ASP A 252 28.88 11.42 -13.57
N LYS A 253 28.48 10.53 -12.67
CA LYS A 253 29.32 9.46 -12.10
C LYS A 253 29.28 8.15 -12.90
N GLY A 254 28.64 8.14 -14.06
CA GLY A 254 28.59 7.00 -14.96
C GLY A 254 27.49 5.98 -14.65
N HIS A 255 26.52 6.33 -13.79
CA HIS A 255 25.37 5.46 -13.54
C HIS A 255 24.30 5.59 -14.62
N THR A 256 23.57 4.50 -14.89
CA THR A 256 22.31 4.58 -15.63
C THR A 256 21.18 4.85 -14.63
N ILE A 257 20.42 5.90 -14.91
CA ILE A 257 19.32 6.34 -14.05
C ILE A 257 17.99 5.81 -14.58
N TYR A 258 17.21 5.18 -13.70
CA TYR A 258 15.84 4.74 -14.01
C TYR A 258 14.84 5.58 -13.22
N LEU A 259 13.99 6.34 -13.93
CA LEU A 259 12.87 7.06 -13.33
C LEU A 259 11.68 6.10 -13.22
N ILE A 260 11.31 5.73 -11.99
CA ILE A 260 10.38 4.65 -11.72
C ILE A 260 9.12 5.20 -11.06
N PRO A 261 7.98 5.30 -11.79
CA PRO A 261 6.69 5.71 -11.20
C PRO A 261 6.11 4.59 -10.33
N HIS A 262 5.43 4.98 -9.25
CA HIS A 262 4.87 4.02 -8.29
C HIS A 262 3.39 4.27 -7.95
N SER A 263 2.90 5.50 -8.05
CA SER A 263 1.49 5.86 -7.86
C SER A 263 1.03 6.64 -9.08
N TYR A 264 0.25 6.00 -9.96
CA TYR A 264 -0.18 6.60 -11.21
C TYR A 264 -1.40 5.88 -11.80
N ASN A 265 -2.18 6.60 -12.61
CA ASN A 265 -3.19 6.02 -13.48
C ASN A 265 -2.73 6.20 -14.93
N TYR A 266 -2.41 5.08 -15.58
CA TYR A 266 -1.83 5.09 -16.93
C TYR A 266 -2.81 5.60 -17.99
N GLU A 267 -4.12 5.37 -17.81
CA GLU A 267 -5.17 5.79 -18.76
C GLU A 267 -5.58 7.26 -18.53
N ILE A 268 -5.82 7.64 -17.26
CA ILE A 268 -6.31 8.97 -16.87
C ILE A 268 -5.48 9.46 -15.69
N PRO A 269 -4.45 10.29 -15.92
CA PRO A 269 -3.58 10.77 -14.86
C PRO A 269 -4.32 11.43 -13.70
N GLU A 270 -3.92 11.12 -12.47
CA GLU A 270 -4.49 11.73 -11.29
C GLU A 270 -3.94 13.15 -11.09
N PRO A 271 -4.80 14.18 -11.03
CA PRO A 271 -4.33 15.54 -10.83
C PRO A 271 -3.48 15.69 -9.55
N ASN A 272 -2.30 16.28 -9.70
CA ASN A 272 -1.37 16.60 -8.61
C ASN A 272 -0.88 15.39 -7.77
N ASN A 273 -0.99 14.15 -8.26
CA ASN A 273 -0.55 12.97 -7.52
C ASN A 273 0.00 11.84 -8.41
N ASP A 274 0.21 12.09 -9.68
CA ASP A 274 0.58 11.07 -10.67
C ASP A 274 2.10 11.03 -10.89
N ASP A 275 2.73 9.91 -10.50
CA ASP A 275 4.17 9.72 -10.61
C ASP A 275 4.61 9.56 -12.09
N MET A 276 3.73 9.04 -12.97
CA MET A 276 4.04 8.90 -14.40
C MET A 276 4.21 10.29 -15.03
N VAL A 277 3.29 11.22 -14.71
CA VAL A 277 3.36 12.62 -15.16
C VAL A 277 4.63 13.30 -14.62
N ALA A 278 4.95 13.08 -13.35
CA ALA A 278 6.14 13.66 -12.71
C ALA A 278 7.44 13.11 -13.29
N CYS A 279 7.55 11.79 -13.48
CA CYS A 279 8.72 11.16 -14.11
C CYS A 279 8.91 11.67 -15.55
N LYS A 280 7.80 11.79 -16.31
CA LYS A 280 7.85 12.33 -17.67
C LYS A 280 8.33 13.78 -17.67
N ALA A 281 7.80 14.62 -16.80
CA ALA A 281 8.18 16.03 -16.70
C ALA A 281 9.67 16.19 -16.31
N ALA A 282 10.15 15.41 -15.34
CA ALA A 282 11.56 15.39 -14.98
C ALA A 282 12.44 14.93 -16.14
N TYR A 283 12.05 13.86 -16.86
CA TYR A 283 12.78 13.37 -18.03
C TYR A 283 12.81 14.38 -19.19
N ASP A 284 11.68 15.02 -19.49
CA ASP A 284 11.57 15.96 -20.62
C ASP A 284 12.40 17.24 -20.38
N LYS A 285 12.54 17.67 -19.13
CA LYS A 285 13.32 18.85 -18.72
C LYS A 285 14.84 18.67 -18.90
N LEU A 286 15.32 17.42 -18.89
CA LEU A 286 16.75 17.14 -19.04
C LEU A 286 17.28 17.60 -20.42
N LYS A 287 18.34 18.38 -20.41
CA LYS A 287 19.08 18.77 -21.61
C LYS A 287 19.83 17.58 -22.23
N ASP A 288 20.43 16.78 -21.37
CA ASP A 288 21.11 15.53 -21.72
C ASP A 288 20.37 14.34 -21.12
N LYS A 289 19.84 13.49 -21.99
CA LYS A 289 19.08 12.28 -21.65
C LYS A 289 19.92 11.01 -21.72
N SER A 290 21.22 11.14 -21.99
CA SER A 290 22.12 9.99 -22.03
C SER A 290 22.11 9.27 -20.67
N ASN A 291 22.08 7.93 -20.70
CA ASN A 291 22.01 7.10 -19.49
C ASN A 291 20.83 7.43 -18.53
N VAL A 292 19.75 8.04 -19.02
CA VAL A 292 18.51 8.21 -18.26
C VAL A 292 17.37 7.49 -18.97
N ILE A 293 16.69 6.61 -18.26
CA ILE A 293 15.60 5.79 -18.77
C ILE A 293 14.33 6.10 -17.96
N PHE A 294 13.31 6.55 -18.62
CA PHE A 294 11.99 6.68 -18.04
C PHE A 294 11.20 5.38 -18.24
N VAL A 295 10.76 4.75 -17.15
CA VAL A 295 9.96 3.52 -17.17
C VAL A 295 8.51 3.87 -17.51
N ASP A 296 8.25 4.15 -18.77
CA ASP A 296 6.93 4.54 -19.32
C ASP A 296 6.11 3.30 -19.68
N LYS A 297 5.68 2.54 -18.70
CA LYS A 297 4.81 1.36 -18.88
C LYS A 297 3.82 1.19 -17.74
N ASP A 298 2.64 0.66 -18.06
CA ASP A 298 1.64 0.28 -17.05
C ASP A 298 2.01 -1.03 -16.37
N LEU A 299 2.91 -0.95 -15.40
CA LEU A 299 3.37 -2.10 -14.63
C LEU A 299 2.44 -2.40 -13.45
N ILE A 300 2.20 -3.67 -13.18
CA ILE A 300 1.59 -4.10 -11.91
C ILE A 300 2.61 -4.03 -10.78
N SER A 301 2.13 -4.01 -9.55
CA SER A 301 2.99 -3.86 -8.36
C SER A 301 4.15 -4.86 -8.27
N PRO A 302 3.98 -6.18 -8.53
CA PRO A 302 5.08 -7.14 -8.57
C PRO A 302 6.15 -6.82 -9.62
N GLN A 303 5.76 -6.28 -10.79
CA GLN A 303 6.69 -5.89 -11.86
C GLN A 303 7.47 -4.63 -11.50
N VAL A 304 6.82 -3.65 -10.85
CA VAL A 304 7.53 -2.48 -10.30
C VAL A 304 8.56 -2.92 -9.27
N LYS A 305 8.18 -3.85 -8.35
CA LYS A 305 9.13 -4.42 -7.38
C LYS A 305 10.29 -5.14 -8.08
N TYR A 306 10.02 -5.86 -9.17
CA TYR A 306 11.08 -6.51 -9.97
C TYR A 306 12.05 -5.46 -10.53
N VAL A 307 11.57 -4.38 -11.15
CA VAL A 307 12.43 -3.31 -11.66
C VAL A 307 13.29 -2.71 -10.55
N ILE A 308 12.68 -2.37 -9.41
CA ILE A 308 13.41 -1.83 -8.25
C ILE A 308 14.44 -2.84 -7.72
N SER A 309 14.13 -4.14 -7.69
CA SER A 309 15.03 -5.20 -7.20
C SER A 309 16.30 -5.37 -8.03
N LYS A 310 16.36 -4.80 -9.23
CA LYS A 310 17.53 -4.85 -10.13
C LYS A 310 18.41 -3.62 -10.03
N MET A 311 18.03 -2.63 -9.23
CA MET A 311 18.84 -1.43 -9.03
C MET A 311 20.01 -1.70 -8.10
N SER A 312 21.14 -1.04 -8.32
CA SER A 312 22.29 -1.05 -7.40
C SER A 312 22.07 -0.13 -6.21
N PHE A 313 21.28 0.92 -6.41
CA PHE A 313 20.87 1.88 -5.38
C PHE A 313 19.50 2.46 -5.73
N PHE A 314 18.72 2.81 -4.73
CA PHE A 314 17.38 3.35 -4.93
C PHE A 314 17.15 4.64 -4.12
N ILE A 315 16.52 5.64 -4.75
CA ILE A 315 16.10 6.88 -4.10
C ILE A 315 14.57 6.96 -4.20
N GLY A 316 13.88 6.77 -3.08
CA GLY A 316 12.43 6.64 -3.09
C GLY A 316 11.72 7.76 -2.35
N THR A 317 10.69 8.35 -3.00
CA THR A 317 9.79 9.32 -2.34
C THR A 317 8.49 8.68 -1.86
N ARG A 318 7.98 7.63 -2.52
CA ARG A 318 6.82 6.89 -2.02
C ARG A 318 7.23 5.82 -1.01
N MET A 319 6.51 5.72 0.12
CA MET A 319 6.83 4.76 1.18
C MET A 319 6.91 3.32 0.66
N HIS A 320 5.95 2.86 -0.12
CA HIS A 320 5.95 1.48 -0.61
C HIS A 320 6.94 1.24 -1.76
N ALA A 321 7.42 2.29 -2.45
CA ALA A 321 8.56 2.17 -3.34
C ALA A 321 9.85 1.90 -2.54
N ASN A 322 10.01 2.58 -1.40
CA ASN A 322 11.08 2.27 -0.45
C ASN A 322 10.95 0.85 0.12
N PHE A 323 9.75 0.41 0.49
CA PHE A 323 9.53 -0.97 0.93
C PHE A 323 9.87 -2.00 -0.16
N ALA A 324 9.56 -1.72 -1.43
CA ALA A 324 9.97 -2.61 -2.53
C ALA A 324 11.49 -2.74 -2.60
N SER A 325 12.25 -1.66 -2.38
CA SER A 325 13.71 -1.67 -2.28
C SER A 325 14.19 -2.45 -1.05
N ILE A 326 13.69 -2.12 0.15
CA ILE A 326 14.04 -2.78 1.43
C ILE A 326 13.85 -4.29 1.34
N TYR A 327 12.67 -4.72 0.92
CA TYR A 327 12.33 -6.15 0.87
C TYR A 327 12.93 -6.91 -0.33
N SER A 328 13.64 -6.19 -1.19
CA SER A 328 14.47 -6.77 -2.26
C SER A 328 15.97 -6.73 -1.94
N GLY A 329 16.36 -6.21 -0.77
CA GLY A 329 17.76 -6.08 -0.37
C GLY A 329 18.53 -5.01 -1.13
N VAL A 330 17.85 -4.08 -1.79
CA VAL A 330 18.50 -2.98 -2.53
C VAL A 330 18.80 -1.82 -1.58
N PRO A 331 20.05 -1.36 -1.51
CA PRO A 331 20.42 -0.18 -0.73
C PRO A 331 19.62 1.05 -1.16
N LEU A 332 19.20 1.89 -0.20
CA LEU A 332 18.32 2.99 -0.55
C LEU A 332 18.50 4.24 0.31
N PHE A 333 17.95 5.35 -0.20
CA PHE A 333 17.73 6.59 0.52
C PHE A 333 16.28 7.07 0.36
N GLY A 334 15.62 7.47 1.45
CA GLY A 334 14.23 7.92 1.44
C GLY A 334 14.10 9.44 1.41
N LEU A 335 13.37 10.00 0.44
CA LEU A 335 12.94 11.39 0.42
C LEU A 335 11.58 11.49 1.13
N ALA A 336 11.60 11.87 2.41
CA ALA A 336 10.46 11.76 3.31
C ALA A 336 9.54 12.98 3.24
N TYR A 337 8.26 12.76 2.99
CA TYR A 337 7.21 13.79 3.15
C TYR A 337 6.33 13.54 4.39
N SER A 338 6.79 12.72 5.31
CA SER A 338 6.08 12.40 6.54
C SER A 338 7.08 11.84 7.56
N TYR A 339 6.87 12.15 8.83
CA TYR A 339 7.65 11.60 9.96
C TYR A 339 7.62 10.06 10.05
N LYS A 340 6.66 9.42 9.36
CA LYS A 340 6.54 7.95 9.33
C LYS A 340 7.72 7.26 8.65
N PHE A 341 8.49 7.95 7.79
CA PHE A 341 9.60 7.36 7.04
C PHE A 341 10.72 6.88 7.95
N GLU A 342 11.18 7.72 8.85
CA GLU A 342 12.25 7.36 9.80
C GLU A 342 11.87 6.13 10.62
N GLY A 343 10.66 6.13 11.20
CA GLY A 343 10.16 4.97 11.96
C GLY A 343 10.05 3.69 11.12
N ALA A 344 9.61 3.80 9.86
CA ALA A 344 9.50 2.66 8.96
C ALA A 344 10.88 2.09 8.57
N PHE A 345 11.87 2.94 8.37
CA PHE A 345 13.25 2.53 8.11
C PHE A 345 13.84 1.83 9.33
N ASN A 346 13.71 2.43 10.50
CA ASN A 346 14.21 1.85 11.76
C ASN A 346 13.58 0.48 12.04
N ALA A 347 12.28 0.33 11.83
CA ALA A 347 11.56 -0.94 12.00
C ALA A 347 12.04 -2.05 11.03
N ASN A 348 12.71 -1.68 9.94
CA ASN A 348 13.32 -2.62 8.99
C ASN A 348 14.85 -2.72 9.13
N GLY A 349 15.43 -2.29 10.26
CA GLY A 349 16.85 -2.42 10.55
C GLY A 349 17.76 -1.43 9.84
N LEU A 350 17.20 -0.35 9.28
CA LEU A 350 17.94 0.72 8.64
C LEU A 350 18.13 1.90 9.57
N ASP A 351 19.10 2.77 9.26
CA ASP A 351 19.32 4.02 9.99
C ASP A 351 18.41 5.12 9.43
N GLY A 352 17.16 5.17 9.91
CA GLY A 352 16.17 6.11 9.42
C GLY A 352 16.60 7.58 9.48
N LYS A 353 17.39 7.98 10.49
CA LYS A 353 17.88 9.34 10.64
C LYS A 353 18.88 9.73 9.54
N ASN A 354 19.80 8.83 9.17
CA ASN A 354 20.84 9.09 8.20
C ASN A 354 20.47 8.66 6.78
N GLN A 355 19.52 7.74 6.63
CA GLN A 355 19.06 7.23 5.32
C GLN A 355 17.74 7.87 4.85
N THR A 356 17.29 8.93 5.52
CA THR A 356 16.16 9.73 5.05
C THR A 356 16.44 11.22 5.14
N ALA A 357 15.74 11.99 4.30
CA ALA A 357 15.70 13.44 4.41
C ALA A 357 14.25 13.93 4.27
N MET A 358 13.85 14.83 5.16
CA MET A 358 12.53 15.48 5.06
C MET A 358 12.53 16.46 3.90
N ILE A 359 11.51 16.36 3.03
CA ILE A 359 11.33 17.25 1.88
C ILE A 359 10.13 18.20 2.03
N ILE A 360 9.35 18.11 3.12
CA ILE A 360 8.33 19.12 3.44
C ILE A 360 9.04 20.43 3.78
N GLY A 361 8.61 21.51 3.15
CA GLY A 361 9.18 22.84 3.34
C GLY A 361 10.56 23.02 2.69
N ILE A 362 10.99 22.07 1.84
CA ILE A 362 12.30 22.12 1.16
C ILE A 362 12.49 23.42 0.37
N LYS A 363 13.66 24.02 0.54
CA LYS A 363 14.11 25.20 -0.20
C LYS A 363 15.40 24.88 -0.97
N GLU A 364 15.76 25.72 -1.93
CA GLU A 364 16.94 25.52 -2.78
C GLU A 364 18.24 25.34 -1.97
N LYS A 365 18.39 26.11 -0.87
CA LYS A 365 19.55 26.02 0.04
C LYS A 365 19.74 24.64 0.68
N ASP A 366 18.68 23.83 0.79
CA ASP A 366 18.69 22.53 1.46
C ASP A 366 19.17 21.41 0.53
N ILE A 367 19.11 21.64 -0.79
CA ILE A 367 19.36 20.62 -1.81
C ILE A 367 20.76 20.01 -1.68
N ASN A 368 21.79 20.83 -1.54
CA ASN A 368 23.17 20.32 -1.43
C ASN A 368 23.34 19.39 -0.23
N GLY A 369 22.80 19.77 0.93
CA GLY A 369 22.86 18.94 2.12
C GLY A 369 22.13 17.60 1.98
N ILE A 370 21.02 17.57 1.21
CA ILE A 370 20.30 16.32 0.90
C ILE A 370 21.15 15.44 -0.02
N ILE A 371 21.72 16.02 -1.10
CA ILE A 371 22.57 15.27 -2.05
C ILE A 371 23.80 14.68 -1.31
N GLU A 372 24.43 15.43 -0.42
CA GLU A 372 25.54 14.91 0.40
C GLU A 372 25.13 13.73 1.29
N LYS A 373 23.93 13.76 1.89
CA LYS A 373 23.41 12.62 2.68
C LYS A 373 23.15 11.41 1.79
N VAL A 374 22.54 11.61 0.62
CA VAL A 374 22.31 10.53 -0.38
C VAL A 374 23.65 9.91 -0.78
N GLU A 375 24.64 10.73 -1.11
CA GLU A 375 25.97 10.29 -1.50
C GLU A 375 26.68 9.50 -0.40
N LYS A 376 26.66 9.99 0.85
CA LYS A 376 27.22 9.26 2.00
C LYS A 376 26.57 7.89 2.18
N THR A 377 25.25 7.83 2.00
CA THR A 377 24.52 6.57 2.06
C THR A 377 24.94 5.65 0.92
N TYR A 378 25.01 6.15 -0.31
CA TYR A 378 25.46 5.39 -1.49
C TYR A 378 26.86 4.81 -1.27
N GLN A 379 27.82 5.64 -0.84
CA GLN A 379 29.21 5.23 -0.60
C GLN A 379 29.33 4.14 0.47
N LYS A 380 28.56 4.25 1.57
CA LYS A 380 28.52 3.25 2.64
C LYS A 380 28.19 1.84 2.10
N TYR A 381 27.28 1.74 1.13
CA TYR A 381 26.88 0.46 0.56
C TYR A 381 27.72 0.01 -0.64
N SER A 382 28.33 0.94 -1.36
CA SER A 382 29.20 0.63 -2.52
C SER A 382 30.59 0.18 -2.10
N PHE A 383 31.11 0.70 -0.98
CA PHE A 383 32.47 0.44 -0.51
C PHE A 383 32.53 -0.28 0.85
N GLY A 384 31.38 -0.50 1.51
CA GLY A 384 31.30 -1.17 2.81
C GLY A 384 31.33 -2.70 2.76
N ASN A 385 31.52 -3.30 1.59
CA ASN A 385 31.67 -4.75 1.39
C ASN A 385 33.13 -5.14 1.05
N LEU A 386 34.10 -4.32 1.44
CA LEU A 386 35.53 -4.65 1.40
C LEU A 386 36.04 -5.06 2.77
#